data_f9b8d0a96e0b92e50c73c123f4bff883
#
_entry.id   f9b8d0a96e0b92e50c73c123f4bff883
#
_cell.length_a   1.000
_cell.length_b   1.000
_cell.length_c   1.000
_cell.angle_alpha   90.00
_cell.angle_beta   90.00
_cell.angle_gamma   90.00
#
_symmetry.space_group_name_H-M   'P 1'
#
loop_
_entity.id
_entity.type
_entity.pdbx_description
1 polymer ?
#
loop_
_entity_poly.entity_id
_entity_poly.type
_entity_poly.pdbx_seq_one_letter_code
_entity_poly.pdbx_strand_id
1 'polypeptide(L)'
;MIHLQRSIDVHSFNLEATVAVATERPEYLAVVQLAVDLQRPLDARIVHRELFGALPDTVGRLVLDRCVLLGLFEREDRGKPAHLSEAGRAALERGDVLIAEEGLWRLYYLDDPLLGRRLIHAMPLREEGTAQNVRDELKQKRRQVRSTGASTPTLVREACGEGLTWLSLIEGHAFEVHECADRGEEGPDDALRLHLQWPEDQAMQLALRGKVHLGDKQTAAVDQHVDVPEHVEEMTYDELWRVLVSFATNIPLDEMTTWRTHTGKRVLPQPFAGLPDTTLRTMRRVVDIPAHQHPALGTFEASKLDAVAVVPRGEGDAQQWAEWLEWDAVSAYAVPAALKDKSAEIAARFPYHRPKLRTPDALLKFAAAHPTDSKSRYLLAPADLGLW
;
A
#
# COMPACT_ATOMS: atom_id res chain seq x y z
N MET A 1 -4.75 13.51 3.93
CA MET A 1 -4.20 12.20 3.46
C MET A 1 -3.13 11.75 4.44
N ILE A 2 -3.17 10.50 4.88
CA ILE A 2 -2.08 9.86 5.63
C ILE A 2 -1.16 9.21 4.63
N HIS A 3 0.16 9.44 4.76
CA HIS A 3 1.19 8.78 3.97
C HIS A 3 2.30 8.32 4.91
N LEU A 4 2.44 7.00 5.06
CA LEU A 4 3.48 6.37 5.87
C LEU A 4 4.35 5.49 4.97
N GLN A 5 5.63 5.37 5.32
CA GLN A 5 6.56 4.52 4.59
C GLN A 5 7.54 3.85 5.53
N ARG A 6 8.05 2.69 5.10
CA ARG A 6 9.12 1.97 5.79
C ARG A 6 9.87 1.05 4.85
N SER A 7 11.06 0.64 5.26
CA SER A 7 11.79 -0.44 4.62
C SER A 7 11.25 -1.79 5.08
N ILE A 8 11.19 -2.76 4.16
CA ILE A 8 10.86 -4.16 4.43
C ILE A 8 11.99 -5.01 3.88
N ASP A 9 12.51 -5.91 4.70
CA ASP A 9 13.54 -6.84 4.28
C ASP A 9 12.92 -7.94 3.41
N VAL A 10 13.57 -8.20 2.29
CA VAL A 10 13.25 -9.30 1.37
C VAL A 10 14.38 -10.30 1.46
N HIS A 11 14.04 -11.49 1.92
CA HIS A 11 14.99 -12.58 2.01
C HIS A 11 14.90 -13.48 0.79
N SER A 12 16.02 -14.09 0.43
CA SER A 12 16.02 -15.09 -0.62
C SER A 12 16.69 -16.39 -0.16
N PHE A 13 16.22 -17.52 -0.68
CA PHE A 13 16.73 -18.83 -0.32
C PHE A 13 16.82 -19.72 -1.56
N ASN A 14 17.99 -20.32 -1.77
CA ASN A 14 18.27 -21.21 -2.90
C ASN A 14 18.10 -22.65 -2.44
N LEU A 15 17.20 -23.40 -3.07
CA LEU A 15 16.96 -24.78 -2.71
C LEU A 15 16.50 -25.60 -3.93
N GLU A 16 16.58 -26.92 -3.80
CA GLU A 16 15.96 -27.82 -4.77
C GLU A 16 14.46 -27.86 -4.49
N ALA A 17 13.65 -27.59 -5.51
CA ALA A 17 12.20 -27.53 -5.39
C ALA A 17 11.51 -27.92 -6.71
N THR A 18 10.24 -28.30 -6.59
CA THR A 18 9.32 -28.41 -7.71
C THR A 18 8.40 -27.19 -7.66
N VAL A 19 8.57 -26.28 -8.60
CA VAL A 19 7.79 -25.04 -8.68
C VAL A 19 7.01 -25.03 -9.99
N ALA A 20 5.70 -24.80 -9.87
CA ALA A 20 4.86 -24.55 -11.03
C ALA A 20 4.76 -23.05 -11.28
N VAL A 21 5.11 -22.63 -12.49
CA VAL A 21 5.08 -21.22 -12.90
C VAL A 21 4.03 -21.06 -13.99
N ALA A 22 3.21 -20.03 -13.87
CA ALA A 22 2.22 -19.68 -14.86
C ALA A 22 2.88 -19.26 -16.17
N THR A 23 2.44 -19.86 -17.25
CA THR A 23 2.98 -19.66 -18.59
C THR A 23 1.82 -19.56 -19.57
N GLU A 24 1.86 -18.58 -20.46
CA GLU A 24 0.90 -18.49 -21.55
C GLU A 24 1.03 -19.69 -22.48
N ARG A 25 -0.02 -20.48 -22.56
CA ARG A 25 -0.10 -21.68 -23.39
C ARG A 25 -1.45 -21.72 -24.11
N PRO A 26 -1.63 -20.92 -25.17
CA PRO A 26 -2.90 -20.81 -25.88
C PRO A 26 -3.39 -22.15 -26.43
N GLU A 27 -2.49 -23.07 -26.78
CA GLU A 27 -2.84 -24.40 -27.27
C GLU A 27 -3.56 -25.26 -26.22
N TYR A 28 -3.22 -25.11 -24.91
CA TYR A 28 -3.90 -25.84 -23.83
C TYR A 28 -5.17 -25.12 -23.39
N LEU A 29 -5.13 -23.80 -23.35
CA LEU A 29 -6.30 -22.98 -23.02
C LEU A 29 -7.43 -23.16 -24.06
N ALA A 30 -7.10 -23.33 -25.35
CA ALA A 30 -8.09 -23.65 -26.38
C ALA A 30 -8.82 -24.98 -26.11
N VAL A 31 -8.13 -25.99 -25.58
CA VAL A 31 -8.76 -27.26 -25.19
C VAL A 31 -9.67 -27.06 -23.97
N VAL A 32 -9.24 -26.26 -23.00
CA VAL A 32 -10.05 -25.93 -21.82
C VAL A 32 -11.30 -25.17 -22.25
N GLN A 33 -11.16 -24.15 -23.10
CA GLN A 33 -12.27 -23.36 -23.63
C GLN A 33 -13.26 -24.28 -24.38
N LEU A 34 -12.78 -25.20 -25.21
CA LEU A 34 -13.63 -26.16 -25.92
C LEU A 34 -14.48 -27.01 -24.95
N ALA A 35 -13.91 -27.42 -23.82
CA ALA A 35 -14.67 -28.17 -22.80
C ALA A 35 -15.77 -27.34 -22.17
N VAL A 36 -15.49 -26.04 -21.90
CA VAL A 36 -16.48 -25.10 -21.38
C VAL A 36 -17.60 -24.89 -22.40
N ASP A 37 -17.26 -24.66 -23.66
CA ASP A 37 -18.25 -24.40 -24.74
C ASP A 37 -19.17 -25.61 -24.99
N LEU A 38 -18.61 -26.82 -25.00
CA LEU A 38 -19.37 -28.05 -25.24
C LEU A 38 -20.08 -28.58 -23.98
N GLN A 39 -19.71 -28.13 -22.77
CA GLN A 39 -20.27 -28.56 -21.49
C GLN A 39 -20.30 -30.09 -21.31
N ARG A 40 -19.29 -30.79 -21.82
CA ARG A 40 -19.17 -32.25 -21.77
C ARG A 40 -17.72 -32.70 -21.71
N PRO A 41 -17.46 -33.94 -21.24
CA PRO A 41 -16.13 -34.51 -21.30
C PRO A 41 -15.57 -34.56 -22.71
N LEU A 42 -14.26 -34.33 -22.84
CA LEU A 42 -13.56 -34.34 -24.12
C LEU A 42 -12.85 -35.67 -24.33
N ASP A 43 -12.95 -36.21 -25.55
CA ASP A 43 -12.06 -37.27 -26.04
C ASP A 43 -11.07 -36.74 -27.10
N ALA A 44 -10.05 -37.51 -27.42
CA ALA A 44 -9.02 -37.10 -28.35
C ALA A 44 -9.57 -36.80 -29.78
N ARG A 45 -10.67 -37.46 -30.16
CA ARG A 45 -11.28 -37.27 -31.49
C ARG A 45 -12.01 -35.95 -31.57
N ILE A 46 -12.70 -35.59 -30.49
CA ILE A 46 -13.39 -34.27 -30.38
C ILE A 46 -12.35 -33.16 -30.45
N VAL A 47 -11.29 -33.23 -29.60
CA VAL A 47 -10.21 -32.25 -29.59
C VAL A 47 -9.53 -32.11 -30.96
N HIS A 48 -9.23 -33.24 -31.61
CA HIS A 48 -8.66 -33.24 -32.96
C HIS A 48 -9.61 -32.55 -33.96
N ARG A 49 -10.85 -32.98 -34.00
CA ARG A 49 -11.83 -32.49 -34.99
C ARG A 49 -12.10 -30.99 -34.87
N GLU A 50 -12.27 -30.50 -33.64
CA GLU A 50 -12.66 -29.12 -33.39
C GLU A 50 -11.47 -28.14 -33.43
N LEU A 51 -10.26 -28.56 -33.02
CA LEU A 51 -9.10 -27.67 -32.92
C LEU A 51 -7.98 -27.97 -33.92
N PHE A 52 -7.79 -29.22 -34.28
CA PHE A 52 -6.58 -29.68 -35.03
C PHE A 52 -6.89 -30.44 -36.33
N GLY A 53 -8.09 -30.29 -36.86
CA GLY A 53 -8.56 -31.10 -37.99
C GLY A 53 -7.67 -31.12 -39.23
N ALA A 54 -6.78 -30.14 -39.40
CA ALA A 54 -5.78 -30.11 -40.47
C ALA A 54 -4.49 -30.87 -40.17
N LEU A 55 -4.33 -31.35 -38.91
CA LEU A 55 -3.12 -32.04 -38.42
C LEU A 55 -3.38 -33.56 -38.29
N PRO A 56 -2.34 -34.40 -38.07
CA PRO A 56 -2.53 -35.83 -37.80
C PRO A 56 -3.38 -36.06 -36.53
N ASP A 57 -4.21 -37.14 -36.54
CA ASP A 57 -5.10 -37.52 -35.40
C ASP A 57 -4.38 -37.68 -34.07
N THR A 58 -3.07 -38.02 -34.11
CA THR A 58 -2.25 -38.14 -32.91
C THR A 58 -2.07 -36.85 -32.15
N VAL A 59 -2.21 -35.68 -32.79
CA VAL A 59 -2.01 -34.36 -32.16
C VAL A 59 -3.08 -34.12 -31.12
N GLY A 60 -4.37 -34.32 -31.47
CA GLY A 60 -5.46 -34.13 -30.49
C GLY A 60 -5.31 -35.00 -29.24
N ARG A 61 -4.83 -36.24 -29.43
CA ARG A 61 -4.51 -37.14 -28.30
C ARG A 61 -3.35 -36.62 -27.45
N LEU A 62 -2.24 -36.22 -28.07
CA LEU A 62 -1.06 -35.74 -27.35
C LEU A 62 -1.36 -34.48 -26.56
N VAL A 63 -2.09 -33.55 -27.14
CA VAL A 63 -2.48 -32.28 -26.44
C VAL A 63 -3.42 -32.59 -25.29
N LEU A 64 -4.46 -33.43 -25.48
CA LEU A 64 -5.34 -33.82 -24.39
C LEU A 64 -4.62 -34.56 -23.26
N ASP A 65 -3.73 -35.53 -23.63
CA ASP A 65 -2.90 -36.25 -22.65
C ASP A 65 -1.99 -35.29 -21.87
N ARG A 66 -1.49 -34.23 -22.53
CA ARG A 66 -0.69 -33.20 -21.85
C ARG A 66 -1.54 -32.33 -20.93
N CYS A 67 -2.76 -31.95 -21.35
CA CYS A 67 -3.70 -31.22 -20.48
C CYS A 67 -4.06 -32.03 -19.23
N VAL A 68 -4.27 -33.34 -19.35
CA VAL A 68 -4.47 -34.23 -18.19
C VAL A 68 -3.25 -34.28 -17.29
N LEU A 69 -2.05 -34.40 -17.87
CA LEU A 69 -0.78 -34.41 -17.12
C LEU A 69 -0.56 -33.08 -16.35
N LEU A 70 -1.02 -31.95 -16.91
CA LEU A 70 -0.96 -30.63 -16.27
C LEU A 70 -2.10 -30.40 -15.28
N GLY A 71 -2.95 -31.38 -15.02
CA GLY A 71 -4.07 -31.27 -14.09
C GLY A 71 -5.26 -30.43 -14.60
N LEU A 72 -5.24 -29.93 -15.84
CA LEU A 72 -6.34 -29.16 -16.42
C LEU A 72 -7.60 -30.01 -16.66
N PHE A 73 -7.40 -31.32 -16.79
CA PHE A 73 -8.45 -32.31 -16.93
C PHE A 73 -8.19 -33.53 -16.05
N GLU A 74 -9.25 -34.16 -15.60
CA GLU A 74 -9.21 -35.43 -14.88
C GLU A 74 -9.72 -36.56 -15.77
N ARG A 75 -9.08 -37.72 -15.69
CA ARG A 75 -9.43 -38.89 -16.49
C ARG A 75 -9.18 -40.16 -15.71
N GLU A 76 -10.20 -41.04 -15.63
CA GLU A 76 -10.08 -42.31 -14.93
C GLU A 76 -8.99 -43.26 -15.51
N ASP A 77 -9.01 -43.40 -16.85
CA ASP A 77 -8.09 -44.26 -17.58
C ASP A 77 -7.64 -43.63 -18.89
N ARG A 78 -6.47 -44.07 -19.38
CA ARG A 78 -5.94 -43.62 -20.66
C ARG A 78 -6.89 -44.04 -21.81
N GLY A 79 -7.34 -43.05 -22.57
CA GLY A 79 -8.26 -43.25 -23.71
C GLY A 79 -9.74 -43.05 -23.38
N LYS A 80 -10.11 -42.91 -22.12
CA LYS A 80 -11.47 -42.44 -21.74
C LYS A 80 -11.61 -40.93 -21.92
N PRO A 81 -12.85 -40.41 -22.02
CA PRO A 81 -13.10 -38.99 -22.01
C PRO A 81 -12.53 -38.32 -20.76
N ALA A 82 -12.00 -37.13 -20.90
CA ALA A 82 -11.46 -36.32 -19.81
C ALA A 82 -12.45 -35.24 -19.38
N HIS A 83 -12.63 -35.07 -18.09
CA HIS A 83 -13.49 -34.06 -17.46
C HIS A 83 -12.67 -32.83 -17.12
N LEU A 84 -13.22 -31.65 -17.36
CA LEU A 84 -12.59 -30.40 -17.00
C LEU A 84 -12.46 -30.30 -15.46
N SER A 85 -11.24 -30.12 -14.97
CA SER A 85 -10.94 -29.95 -13.55
C SER A 85 -11.21 -28.51 -13.08
N GLU A 86 -11.17 -28.29 -11.76
CA GLU A 86 -11.23 -26.96 -11.16
C GLU A 86 -9.98 -26.13 -11.55
N ALA A 87 -8.80 -26.76 -11.54
CA ALA A 87 -7.55 -26.13 -11.99
C ALA A 87 -7.62 -25.69 -13.46
N GLY A 88 -8.28 -26.48 -14.32
CA GLY A 88 -8.49 -26.10 -15.71
C GLY A 88 -9.39 -24.86 -15.86
N ARG A 89 -10.44 -24.73 -15.06
CA ARG A 89 -11.28 -23.52 -15.07
C ARG A 89 -10.53 -22.29 -14.57
N ALA A 90 -9.80 -22.44 -13.47
CA ALA A 90 -8.95 -21.36 -12.93
C ALA A 90 -7.87 -20.94 -13.94
N ALA A 91 -7.26 -21.87 -14.67
CA ALA A 91 -6.30 -21.57 -15.74
C ALA A 91 -6.91 -20.74 -16.88
N LEU A 92 -8.17 -21.04 -17.27
CA LEU A 92 -8.87 -20.28 -18.28
C LEU A 92 -9.20 -18.86 -17.80
N GLU A 93 -9.64 -18.71 -16.56
CA GLU A 93 -9.94 -17.40 -15.95
C GLU A 93 -8.68 -16.53 -15.84
N ARG A 94 -7.54 -17.11 -15.48
CA ARG A 94 -6.27 -16.38 -15.46
C ARG A 94 -5.68 -16.11 -16.84
N GLY A 95 -5.95 -16.93 -17.81
CA GLY A 95 -5.36 -16.87 -19.15
C GLY A 95 -3.97 -17.53 -19.25
N ASP A 96 -3.58 -18.33 -18.25
CA ASP A 96 -2.29 -19.03 -18.20
C ASP A 96 -2.40 -20.45 -17.61
N VAL A 97 -1.33 -21.23 -17.74
CA VAL A 97 -1.26 -22.61 -17.26
C VAL A 97 -0.05 -22.76 -16.34
N LEU A 98 -0.25 -23.29 -15.15
CA LEU A 98 0.82 -23.65 -14.23
C LEU A 98 1.58 -24.87 -14.73
N ILE A 99 2.89 -24.70 -14.98
CA ILE A 99 3.77 -25.77 -15.46
C ILE A 99 4.82 -26.05 -14.39
N ALA A 100 4.74 -27.22 -13.78
CA ALA A 100 5.68 -27.63 -12.75
C ALA A 100 7.04 -28.05 -13.37
N GLU A 101 8.12 -27.49 -12.82
CA GLU A 101 9.49 -27.81 -13.14
C GLU A 101 10.28 -28.14 -11.87
N GLU A 102 10.95 -29.29 -11.87
CA GLU A 102 11.89 -29.67 -10.80
C GLU A 102 13.28 -29.09 -11.10
N GLY A 103 13.85 -28.41 -10.11
CA GLY A 103 15.14 -27.79 -10.31
C GLY A 103 15.71 -27.13 -9.06
N LEU A 104 16.81 -26.41 -9.27
CA LEU A 104 17.33 -25.49 -8.26
C LEU A 104 16.63 -24.14 -8.45
N TRP A 105 15.97 -23.69 -7.41
CA TRP A 105 15.16 -22.48 -7.41
C TRP A 105 15.66 -21.50 -6.37
N ARG A 106 15.52 -20.21 -6.64
CA ARG A 106 15.59 -19.14 -5.65
C ARG A 106 14.19 -18.67 -5.34
N LEU A 107 13.79 -18.82 -4.08
CA LEU A 107 12.52 -18.33 -3.58
C LEU A 107 12.76 -17.04 -2.80
N TYR A 108 12.00 -16.01 -3.11
CA TYR A 108 12.01 -14.73 -2.41
C TYR A 108 10.81 -14.64 -1.49
N TYR A 109 11.03 -14.23 -0.26
CA TYR A 109 9.99 -14.16 0.75
C TYR A 109 10.18 -12.95 1.67
N LEU A 110 9.10 -12.57 2.32
CA LEU A 110 9.10 -11.55 3.36
C LEU A 110 8.27 -12.04 4.55
N ASP A 111 8.63 -11.52 5.73
CA ASP A 111 7.89 -11.70 6.98
C ASP A 111 7.67 -10.32 7.59
N ASP A 112 6.47 -9.79 7.42
CA ASP A 112 6.15 -8.43 7.78
C ASP A 112 4.82 -8.35 8.55
N PRO A 113 4.73 -7.59 9.65
CA PRO A 113 3.52 -7.51 10.47
C PRO A 113 2.26 -7.11 9.71
N LEU A 114 2.40 -6.27 8.67
CA LEU A 114 1.28 -5.79 7.87
C LEU A 114 0.98 -6.71 6.67
N LEU A 115 2.02 -7.21 6.00
CA LEU A 115 1.87 -8.03 4.79
C LEU A 115 1.81 -9.53 5.10
N GLY A 116 2.10 -9.90 6.35
CA GLY A 116 2.20 -11.29 6.77
C GLY A 116 3.42 -12.00 6.21
N ARG A 117 3.40 -13.30 6.34
CA ARG A 117 4.40 -14.22 5.80
C ARG A 117 4.00 -14.64 4.39
N ARG A 118 4.81 -14.32 3.40
CA ARG A 118 4.47 -14.65 2.01
C ARG A 118 5.68 -14.85 1.12
N LEU A 119 5.51 -15.72 0.13
CA LEU A 119 6.40 -15.77 -1.03
C LEU A 119 6.05 -14.61 -1.97
N ILE A 120 7.08 -13.98 -2.52
CA ILE A 120 6.90 -12.85 -3.44
C ILE A 120 7.41 -13.11 -4.85
N HIS A 121 8.26 -14.11 -5.02
CA HIS A 121 8.77 -14.52 -6.32
C HIS A 121 9.47 -15.87 -6.24
N ALA A 122 9.49 -16.59 -7.35
CA ALA A 122 10.26 -17.81 -7.56
C ALA A 122 10.96 -17.74 -8.91
N MET A 123 12.27 -17.99 -8.94
CA MET A 123 13.03 -18.04 -10.20
C MET A 123 13.92 -19.26 -10.27
N PRO A 124 14.02 -19.91 -11.44
CA PRO A 124 14.95 -21.01 -11.65
C PRO A 124 16.40 -20.48 -11.67
N LEU A 125 17.28 -21.10 -10.90
CA LEU A 125 18.71 -20.82 -10.96
C LEU A 125 19.29 -21.51 -12.20
N ARG A 126 19.43 -20.76 -13.29
CA ARG A 126 20.06 -21.18 -14.53
C ARG A 126 21.45 -20.59 -14.57
N GLU A 127 22.47 -21.46 -14.70
CA GLU A 127 23.85 -21.01 -14.94
C GLU A 127 24.08 -20.76 -16.43
N GLU A 128 24.72 -19.65 -16.77
CA GLU A 128 25.14 -19.34 -18.14
C GLU A 128 26.35 -20.26 -18.53
N GLY A 129 26.17 -21.18 -19.46
CA GLY A 129 27.24 -22.02 -19.93
C GLY A 129 26.81 -23.00 -21.02
N THR A 130 27.78 -23.75 -21.59
CA THR A 130 27.48 -24.82 -22.54
C THR A 130 26.73 -25.97 -21.85
N ALA A 131 25.68 -26.50 -22.50
CA ALA A 131 24.69 -27.40 -21.92
C ALA A 131 25.22 -28.63 -21.13
N GLN A 132 26.44 -29.06 -21.36
CA GLN A 132 27.04 -30.23 -20.70
C GLN A 132 27.73 -29.84 -19.38
N ASN A 133 28.47 -28.73 -19.36
CA ASN A 133 29.15 -28.22 -18.15
C ASN A 133 28.14 -27.75 -17.13
N VAL A 134 27.07 -27.09 -17.57
CA VAL A 134 25.97 -26.60 -16.72
C VAL A 134 25.27 -27.75 -15.97
N ARG A 135 25.06 -28.92 -16.65
CA ARG A 135 24.44 -30.09 -15.98
C ARG A 135 25.31 -30.69 -14.88
N ASP A 136 26.61 -30.72 -15.07
CA ASP A 136 27.52 -31.31 -14.09
C ASP A 136 27.77 -30.36 -12.91
N GLU A 137 27.84 -29.05 -13.15
CA GLU A 137 27.92 -28.01 -12.12
C GLU A 137 26.62 -27.94 -11.28
N LEU A 138 25.46 -28.00 -11.92
CA LEU A 138 24.17 -28.06 -11.21
C LEU A 138 24.05 -29.33 -10.35
N LYS A 139 24.52 -30.51 -10.84
CA LYS A 139 24.54 -31.73 -10.05
C LYS A 139 25.47 -31.61 -8.83
N GLN A 140 26.64 -31.00 -9.02
CA GLN A 140 27.59 -30.78 -7.94
C GLN A 140 27.03 -29.78 -6.91
N LYS A 141 26.45 -28.69 -7.36
CA LYS A 141 25.80 -27.68 -6.52
C LYS A 141 24.61 -28.27 -5.74
N ARG A 142 23.76 -29.06 -6.38
CA ARG A 142 22.68 -29.82 -5.72
C ARG A 142 23.19 -30.75 -4.62
N ARG A 143 24.28 -31.48 -4.86
CA ARG A 143 24.89 -32.36 -3.85
C ARG A 143 25.44 -31.57 -2.67
N GLN A 144 26.10 -30.46 -2.94
CA GLN A 144 26.68 -29.59 -1.92
C GLN A 144 25.57 -28.98 -1.05
N VAL A 145 24.54 -28.42 -1.64
CA VAL A 145 23.38 -27.82 -0.93
C VAL A 145 22.70 -28.85 -0.04
N ARG A 146 22.50 -30.08 -0.53
CA ARG A 146 21.90 -31.18 0.27
C ARG A 146 22.77 -31.60 1.47
N SER A 147 24.09 -31.48 1.39
CA SER A 147 25.00 -32.00 2.43
C SER A 147 25.41 -30.98 3.49
N THR A 148 25.59 -29.72 3.11
CA THR A 148 26.14 -28.63 3.98
C THR A 148 25.27 -27.41 4.10
N GLY A 149 24.14 -27.35 3.40
CA GLY A 149 23.23 -26.22 3.38
C GLY A 149 22.56 -25.93 4.73
N ALA A 150 22.09 -24.70 4.91
CA ALA A 150 21.26 -24.28 6.05
C ALA A 150 19.88 -24.98 5.98
N SER A 151 19.20 -25.06 7.11
CA SER A 151 17.81 -25.53 7.14
C SER A 151 16.90 -24.59 6.38
N THR A 152 16.01 -25.14 5.57
CA THR A 152 15.01 -24.35 4.84
C THR A 152 14.15 -23.55 5.82
N PRO A 153 13.98 -22.25 5.62
CA PRO A 153 13.15 -21.40 6.48
C PRO A 153 11.74 -21.96 6.65
N THR A 154 11.19 -21.82 7.85
CA THR A 154 9.86 -22.34 8.20
C THR A 154 8.80 -21.84 7.24
N LEU A 155 8.82 -20.55 6.89
CA LEU A 155 7.89 -19.95 5.94
C LEU A 155 7.91 -20.67 4.57
N VAL A 156 9.12 -20.95 4.04
CA VAL A 156 9.27 -21.65 2.76
C VAL A 156 8.73 -23.06 2.85
N ARG A 157 8.99 -23.76 3.97
CA ARG A 157 8.46 -25.12 4.20
C ARG A 157 6.95 -25.16 4.34
N GLU A 158 6.38 -24.18 5.03
CA GLU A 158 4.92 -24.03 5.16
C GLU A 158 4.25 -23.75 3.82
N ALA A 159 4.88 -22.97 2.96
CA ALA A 159 4.38 -22.70 1.60
C ALA A 159 4.46 -23.90 0.65
N CYS A 160 5.31 -24.88 0.97
CA CYS A 160 5.45 -26.10 0.17
C CYS A 160 4.30 -27.08 0.46
N GLY A 161 3.63 -27.55 -0.58
CA GLY A 161 2.61 -28.61 -0.46
C GLY A 161 1.23 -28.14 0.03
N GLU A 162 1.06 -26.88 0.39
CA GLU A 162 -0.26 -26.32 0.74
C GLU A 162 -1.14 -26.05 -0.48
N GLY A 163 -0.59 -26.16 -1.70
CA GLY A 163 -1.32 -25.85 -2.93
C GLY A 163 -1.71 -24.38 -3.06
N LEU A 164 -1.01 -23.49 -2.36
CA LEU A 164 -1.24 -22.06 -2.43
C LEU A 164 -0.65 -21.49 -3.70
N THR A 165 -1.47 -20.76 -4.44
CA THR A 165 -1.04 -19.99 -5.60
C THR A 165 -0.59 -18.60 -5.15
N TRP A 166 0.68 -18.27 -5.40
CA TRP A 166 1.29 -17.00 -5.11
C TRP A 166 1.36 -16.14 -6.37
N LEU A 167 1.20 -14.83 -6.22
CA LEU A 167 1.44 -13.89 -7.30
C LEU A 167 2.83 -13.30 -7.17
N SER A 168 3.65 -13.44 -8.22
CA SER A 168 4.96 -12.80 -8.28
C SER A 168 4.81 -11.27 -8.29
N LEU A 169 5.36 -10.61 -7.28
CA LEU A 169 5.40 -9.14 -7.21
C LEU A 169 6.44 -8.53 -8.16
N ILE A 170 7.24 -9.36 -8.82
CA ILE A 170 8.31 -8.92 -9.73
C ILE A 170 7.83 -9.03 -11.18
N GLU A 171 7.33 -10.19 -11.57
CA GLU A 171 6.97 -10.49 -12.96
C GLU A 171 5.46 -10.58 -13.20
N GLY A 172 4.66 -10.53 -12.13
CA GLY A 172 3.20 -10.52 -12.22
C GLY A 172 2.57 -11.87 -12.56
N HIS A 173 3.36 -12.95 -12.73
CA HIS A 173 2.82 -14.28 -12.99
C HIS A 173 2.51 -15.05 -11.70
N ALA A 174 1.57 -15.98 -11.77
CA ALA A 174 1.26 -16.87 -10.67
C ALA A 174 2.31 -18.01 -10.58
N PHE A 175 2.56 -18.49 -9.36
CA PHE A 175 3.41 -19.65 -9.12
C PHE A 175 2.96 -20.43 -7.88
N GLU A 176 3.30 -21.72 -7.84
CA GLU A 176 3.05 -22.64 -6.72
C GLU A 176 4.33 -23.39 -6.40
N VAL A 177 4.55 -23.68 -5.12
CA VAL A 177 5.67 -24.51 -4.66
C VAL A 177 5.12 -25.82 -4.15
N HIS A 178 5.32 -26.91 -4.88
CA HIS A 178 4.76 -28.24 -4.56
C HIS A 178 5.64 -29.02 -3.59
N GLU A 179 6.95 -29.02 -3.83
CA GLU A 179 7.93 -29.75 -3.03
C GLU A 179 9.18 -28.91 -2.87
N CYS A 180 9.82 -29.01 -1.71
CA CYS A 180 11.09 -28.36 -1.45
C CYS A 180 12.00 -29.22 -0.58
N ALA A 181 13.32 -29.07 -0.79
CA ALA A 181 14.31 -29.76 0.03
C ALA A 181 14.38 -29.17 1.44
N ASP A 182 14.73 -29.99 2.43
CA ASP A 182 14.91 -29.57 3.82
C ASP A 182 16.09 -28.64 4.06
N ARG A 183 16.99 -28.53 3.08
CA ARG A 183 18.22 -27.75 3.16
C ARG A 183 18.46 -26.96 1.89
N GLY A 184 19.03 -25.77 2.07
CA GLY A 184 19.38 -24.87 0.98
C GLY A 184 20.49 -23.89 1.38
N GLU A 185 20.63 -22.83 0.65
CA GLU A 185 21.58 -21.75 0.89
C GLU A 185 20.84 -20.42 0.97
N GLU A 186 21.21 -19.60 1.95
CA GLU A 186 20.73 -18.22 1.99
C GLU A 186 21.23 -17.48 0.76
N GLY A 187 20.32 -16.77 0.11
CA GLY A 187 20.65 -15.88 -0.98
C GLY A 187 20.92 -14.45 -0.48
N PRO A 188 21.14 -13.50 -1.37
CA PRO A 188 21.27 -12.11 -0.99
C PRO A 188 19.94 -11.57 -0.44
N ASP A 189 20.05 -10.76 0.60
CA ASP A 189 18.94 -9.98 1.13
C ASP A 189 18.77 -8.68 0.34
N ASP A 190 17.56 -8.26 0.17
CA ASP A 190 17.16 -7.01 -0.46
C ASP A 190 16.22 -6.22 0.44
N ALA A 191 15.93 -4.99 0.07
CA ALA A 191 14.96 -4.17 0.77
C ALA A 191 13.98 -3.52 -0.22
N LEU A 192 12.70 -3.63 0.09
CA LEU A 192 11.63 -2.90 -0.57
C LEU A 192 11.08 -1.81 0.34
N ARG A 193 10.48 -0.78 -0.23
CA ARG A 193 9.75 0.23 0.50
C ARG A 193 8.26 -0.06 0.46
N LEU A 194 7.67 -0.23 1.62
CA LEU A 194 6.23 -0.24 1.79
C LEU A 194 5.74 1.21 1.91
N HIS A 195 4.78 1.55 1.08
CA HIS A 195 4.03 2.80 1.13
C HIS A 195 2.59 2.49 1.54
N LEU A 196 2.16 3.09 2.64
CA LEU A 196 0.77 3.13 3.04
C LEU A 196 0.23 4.51 2.71
N GLN A 197 -0.77 4.57 1.84
CA GLN A 197 -1.48 5.78 1.46
C GLN A 197 -2.95 5.64 1.83
N TRP A 198 -3.44 6.59 2.61
CA TRP A 198 -4.84 6.61 3.01
C TRP A 198 -5.45 7.98 2.78
N PRO A 199 -6.14 8.17 1.67
CA PRO A 199 -6.98 9.35 1.46
C PRO A 199 -8.15 9.37 2.44
N GLU A 200 -8.62 10.54 2.82
CA GLU A 200 -9.63 10.72 3.89
C GLU A 200 -10.96 9.99 3.62
N ASP A 201 -11.38 9.98 2.34
CA ASP A 201 -12.69 9.45 1.92
C ASP A 201 -12.55 8.19 1.03
N GLN A 202 -11.43 7.51 1.07
CA GLN A 202 -11.14 6.33 0.25
C GLN A 202 -10.61 5.18 1.10
N ALA A 203 -10.53 4.00 0.50
CA ALA A 203 -9.89 2.87 1.12
C ALA A 203 -8.38 3.08 1.26
N MET A 204 -7.79 2.46 2.28
CA MET A 204 -6.34 2.36 2.44
C MET A 204 -5.73 1.66 1.23
N GLN A 205 -4.59 2.13 0.80
CA GLN A 205 -3.80 1.55 -0.30
C GLN A 205 -2.41 1.21 0.19
N LEU A 206 -1.96 0.02 -0.14
CA LEU A 206 -0.61 -0.44 0.12
C LEU A 206 0.13 -0.63 -1.21
N ALA A 207 1.37 -0.18 -1.28
CA ALA A 207 2.23 -0.39 -2.42
C ALA A 207 3.64 -0.76 -1.98
N LEU A 208 4.23 -1.74 -2.66
CA LEU A 208 5.63 -2.12 -2.51
C LEU A 208 6.43 -1.55 -3.68
N ARG A 209 7.52 -0.86 -3.36
CA ARG A 209 8.39 -0.23 -4.36
C ARG A 209 9.85 -0.50 -4.07
N GLY A 210 10.62 -0.69 -5.12
CA GLY A 210 12.07 -0.86 -4.99
C GLY A 210 12.68 -1.69 -6.09
N LYS A 211 13.80 -2.32 -5.76
CA LYS A 211 14.51 -3.23 -6.66
C LYS A 211 14.92 -4.48 -5.89
N VAL A 212 14.80 -5.61 -6.54
CA VAL A 212 15.23 -6.92 -6.03
C VAL A 212 16.30 -7.49 -6.96
N HIS A 213 17.36 -8.04 -6.39
CA HIS A 213 18.42 -8.69 -7.14
C HIS A 213 18.00 -10.12 -7.55
N LEU A 214 17.89 -10.37 -8.84
CA LEU A 214 17.55 -11.68 -9.39
C LEU A 214 18.78 -12.57 -9.64
N GLY A 215 19.98 -12.01 -9.50
CA GLY A 215 21.25 -12.69 -9.72
C GLY A 215 22.40 -11.71 -9.59
N ASP A 216 23.61 -12.14 -9.92
CA ASP A 216 24.82 -11.34 -9.70
C ASP A 216 24.82 -9.99 -10.45
N LYS A 217 24.06 -9.88 -11.54
CA LYS A 217 24.04 -8.69 -12.39
C LYS A 217 22.65 -8.21 -12.80
N GLN A 218 21.60 -8.92 -12.40
CA GLN A 218 20.24 -8.61 -12.81
C GLN A 218 19.42 -8.10 -11.65
N THR A 219 18.79 -6.96 -11.81
CA THR A 219 17.82 -6.41 -10.86
C THR A 219 16.46 -6.24 -11.53
N ALA A 220 15.41 -6.53 -10.79
CA ALA A 220 14.04 -6.25 -11.22
C ALA A 220 13.45 -5.12 -10.39
N ALA A 221 12.69 -4.23 -11.03
CA ALA A 221 11.92 -3.21 -10.36
C ALA A 221 10.61 -3.81 -9.82
N VAL A 222 10.26 -3.45 -8.60
CA VAL A 222 8.97 -3.76 -7.97
C VAL A 222 8.21 -2.45 -7.82
N ASP A 223 7.00 -2.37 -8.37
CA ASP A 223 6.03 -1.29 -8.14
C ASP A 223 4.64 -1.92 -8.21
N GLN A 224 4.21 -2.51 -7.10
CA GLN A 224 3.00 -3.31 -7.02
C GLN A 224 2.10 -2.83 -5.89
N HIS A 225 0.79 -2.75 -6.18
CA HIS A 225 -0.22 -2.64 -5.15
C HIS A 225 -0.42 -4.00 -4.48
N VAL A 226 -0.61 -3.96 -3.17
CA VAL A 226 -0.82 -5.15 -2.34
C VAL A 226 -2.15 -4.99 -1.62
N ASP A 227 -2.90 -6.07 -1.51
CA ASP A 227 -4.17 -6.07 -0.80
C ASP A 227 -3.96 -5.73 0.68
N VAL A 228 -4.90 -4.99 1.23
CA VAL A 228 -4.93 -4.67 2.66
C VAL A 228 -5.35 -5.94 3.41
N PRO A 229 -4.59 -6.37 4.42
CA PRO A 229 -4.96 -7.57 5.18
C PRO A 229 -6.23 -7.37 6.00
N GLU A 230 -7.03 -8.43 6.16
CA GLU A 230 -8.29 -8.41 6.90
C GLU A 230 -8.17 -7.82 8.32
N HIS A 231 -7.07 -8.13 9.04
CA HIS A 231 -6.85 -7.60 10.39
C HIS A 231 -6.67 -6.08 10.47
N VAL A 232 -6.49 -5.41 9.33
CA VAL A 232 -6.34 -3.96 9.21
C VAL A 232 -7.58 -3.31 8.60
N GLU A 233 -8.43 -4.09 7.91
CA GLU A 233 -9.67 -3.58 7.29
C GLU A 233 -10.65 -2.98 8.31
N GLU A 234 -10.65 -3.47 9.55
CA GLU A 234 -11.47 -2.93 10.63
C GLU A 234 -10.98 -1.57 11.14
N MET A 235 -9.72 -1.19 10.86
CA MET A 235 -9.15 0.08 11.28
C MET A 235 -9.78 1.22 10.48
N THR A 236 -10.16 2.29 11.17
CA THR A 236 -10.70 3.49 10.51
C THR A 236 -9.61 4.54 10.31
N TYR A 237 -9.76 5.34 9.24
CA TYR A 237 -8.90 6.51 9.00
C TYR A 237 -8.82 7.42 10.22
N ASP A 238 -9.94 7.60 10.93
CA ASP A 238 -10.05 8.48 12.10
C ASP A 238 -9.23 7.97 13.29
N GLU A 239 -9.20 6.67 13.51
CA GLU A 239 -8.39 6.04 14.56
C GLU A 239 -6.91 6.22 14.30
N LEU A 240 -6.45 5.87 13.10
CA LEU A 240 -5.05 6.04 12.72
C LEU A 240 -4.63 7.52 12.80
N TRP A 241 -5.46 8.43 12.27
CA TRP A 241 -5.18 9.86 12.32
C TRP A 241 -5.01 10.37 13.77
N ARG A 242 -5.92 9.97 14.69
CA ARG A 242 -5.83 10.37 16.11
C ARG A 242 -4.56 9.84 16.79
N VAL A 243 -4.22 8.58 16.53
CA VAL A 243 -2.99 7.97 17.06
C VAL A 243 -1.76 8.73 16.59
N LEU A 244 -1.65 9.00 15.29
CA LEU A 244 -0.51 9.70 14.69
C LEU A 244 -0.37 11.13 15.24
N VAL A 245 -1.47 11.88 15.30
CA VAL A 245 -1.45 13.26 15.78
C VAL A 245 -1.19 13.32 17.28
N SER A 246 -1.77 12.42 18.07
CA SER A 246 -1.52 12.31 19.51
C SER A 246 -0.03 12.05 19.77
N PHE A 247 0.54 11.10 19.05
CA PHE A 247 1.96 10.76 19.15
C PHE A 247 2.86 11.95 18.76
N ALA A 248 2.56 12.62 17.65
CA ALA A 248 3.37 13.72 17.13
C ALA A 248 3.30 15.01 17.96
N THR A 249 2.21 15.23 18.66
CA THR A 249 1.94 16.49 19.39
C THR A 249 1.95 16.34 20.90
N ASN A 250 2.09 15.12 21.42
CA ASN A 250 1.98 14.78 22.84
C ASN A 250 0.61 15.19 23.46
N ILE A 251 -0.44 15.35 22.64
CA ILE A 251 -1.80 15.55 23.12
C ILE A 251 -2.38 14.17 23.44
N PRO A 252 -2.93 13.95 24.64
CA PRO A 252 -3.53 12.69 25.03
C PRO A 252 -4.62 12.22 24.05
N LEU A 253 -4.67 10.91 23.80
CA LEU A 253 -5.61 10.32 22.84
C LEU A 253 -7.09 10.53 23.26
N ASP A 254 -7.35 10.53 24.56
CA ASP A 254 -8.66 10.83 25.13
C ASP A 254 -9.09 12.28 24.89
N GLU A 255 -8.16 13.24 24.98
CA GLU A 255 -8.41 14.63 24.61
C GLU A 255 -8.76 14.74 23.12
N MET A 256 -8.01 14.08 22.25
CA MET A 256 -8.29 14.02 20.81
C MET A 256 -9.66 13.39 20.53
N THR A 257 -10.02 12.36 21.27
CA THR A 257 -11.33 11.70 21.15
C THR A 257 -12.45 12.62 21.60
N THR A 258 -12.27 13.35 22.69
CA THR A 258 -13.22 14.36 23.19
C THR A 258 -13.46 15.44 22.16
N TRP A 259 -12.39 15.98 21.57
CA TRP A 259 -12.49 16.99 20.52
C TRP A 259 -13.18 16.45 19.26
N ARG A 260 -12.88 15.21 18.88
CA ARG A 260 -13.54 14.54 17.74
C ARG A 260 -15.05 14.40 17.97
N THR A 261 -15.45 13.99 19.17
CA THR A 261 -16.87 13.87 19.57
C THR A 261 -17.56 15.21 19.60
N HIS A 262 -16.91 16.24 20.17
CA HIS A 262 -17.47 17.56 20.29
C HIS A 262 -17.65 18.27 18.94
N THR A 263 -16.67 18.13 18.05
CA THR A 263 -16.65 18.89 16.78
C THR A 263 -17.21 18.12 15.59
N GLY A 264 -17.30 16.80 15.68
CA GLY A 264 -17.60 15.92 14.53
C GLY A 264 -16.51 15.93 13.45
N LYS A 265 -15.35 16.57 13.68
CA LYS A 265 -14.26 16.76 12.72
C LYS A 265 -12.91 16.39 13.32
N ARG A 266 -11.95 16.12 12.44
CA ARG A 266 -10.55 15.90 12.78
C ARG A 266 -9.87 17.27 12.97
N VAL A 267 -9.71 17.69 14.19
CA VAL A 267 -9.09 18.97 14.54
C VAL A 267 -8.02 18.78 15.60
N LEU A 268 -7.01 19.64 15.55
CA LEU A 268 -5.92 19.68 16.51
C LEU A 268 -6.14 20.87 17.47
N PRO A 269 -6.48 20.65 18.76
CA PRO A 269 -6.58 21.71 19.72
C PRO A 269 -5.20 22.27 20.06
N GLN A 270 -5.02 23.57 19.92
CA GLN A 270 -3.75 24.24 20.19
C GLN A 270 -3.93 25.51 21.01
N PRO A 271 -3.00 25.80 21.94
CA PRO A 271 -2.95 27.10 22.57
C PRO A 271 -2.60 28.19 21.54
N PHE A 272 -3.06 29.40 21.74
CA PHE A 272 -2.71 30.54 20.87
C PHE A 272 -1.21 30.83 20.92
N ALA A 273 -0.62 30.76 22.12
CA ALA A 273 0.77 31.09 22.34
C ALA A 273 1.72 30.16 21.56
N GLY A 274 2.65 30.76 20.82
CA GLY A 274 3.67 30.03 20.07
C GLY A 274 3.24 29.49 18.69
N LEU A 275 2.01 29.79 18.25
CA LEU A 275 1.61 29.44 16.89
C LEU A 275 2.21 30.42 15.88
N PRO A 276 2.72 29.90 14.74
CA PRO A 276 3.18 30.73 13.63
C PRO A 276 2.01 31.54 13.01
N ASP A 277 2.30 32.75 12.53
CA ASP A 277 1.32 33.61 11.85
C ASP A 277 0.59 32.92 10.70
N THR A 278 1.29 32.06 9.95
CA THR A 278 0.70 31.27 8.86
C THR A 278 -0.38 30.34 9.37
N THR A 279 -0.16 29.68 10.52
CA THR A 279 -1.16 28.84 11.17
C THR A 279 -2.33 29.66 11.70
N LEU A 280 -2.06 30.81 12.33
CA LEU A 280 -3.10 31.70 12.81
C LEU A 280 -4.01 32.18 11.66
N ARG A 281 -3.44 32.54 10.51
CA ARG A 281 -4.21 32.97 9.32
C ARG A 281 -4.99 31.85 8.65
N THR A 282 -4.39 30.67 8.53
CA THR A 282 -5.00 29.57 7.76
C THR A 282 -5.84 28.62 8.61
N MET A 283 -5.67 28.63 9.94
CA MET A 283 -6.19 27.63 10.89
C MET A 283 -5.82 26.20 10.47
N ARG A 284 -4.65 26.05 9.87
CA ARG A 284 -4.07 24.79 9.41
C ARG A 284 -2.57 24.75 9.64
N ARG A 285 -2.04 23.56 9.89
CA ARG A 285 -0.60 23.37 9.99
C ARG A 285 -0.17 22.02 9.42
N VAL A 286 1.11 21.91 9.12
CA VAL A 286 1.76 20.63 8.91
C VAL A 286 2.13 20.04 10.27
N VAL A 287 1.85 18.78 10.48
CA VAL A 287 2.26 18.04 11.67
C VAL A 287 3.35 17.05 11.26
N ASP A 288 4.56 17.25 11.78
CA ASP A 288 5.67 16.33 11.59
C ASP A 288 5.47 15.12 12.51
N ILE A 289 5.39 13.93 11.93
CA ILE A 289 5.26 12.67 12.65
C ILE A 289 6.67 12.04 12.72
N PRO A 290 7.27 11.89 13.91
CA PRO A 290 8.55 11.20 14.02
C PRO A 290 8.41 9.72 13.67
N ALA A 291 9.55 9.05 13.46
CA ALA A 291 9.55 7.60 13.31
C ALA A 291 8.86 6.94 14.52
N HIS A 292 7.98 6.00 14.27
CA HIS A 292 7.13 5.41 15.32
C HIS A 292 6.79 3.97 15.01
N GLN A 293 6.46 3.23 16.06
CA GLN A 293 5.94 1.87 15.97
C GLN A 293 4.43 1.88 16.22
N HIS A 294 3.69 1.37 15.25
CA HIS A 294 2.26 1.12 15.40
C HIS A 294 2.02 -0.38 15.64
N PRO A 295 1.23 -0.77 16.68
CA PRO A 295 1.07 -2.18 17.06
C PRO A 295 0.62 -3.10 15.93
N ALA A 296 -0.34 -2.66 15.11
CA ALA A 296 -0.90 -3.45 14.02
C ALA A 296 -0.20 -3.25 12.67
N LEU A 297 0.52 -2.13 12.47
CA LEU A 297 1.05 -1.76 11.17
C LEU A 297 2.59 -1.87 11.09
N GLY A 298 3.28 -2.04 12.23
CA GLY A 298 4.74 -2.08 12.31
C GLY A 298 5.40 -0.72 12.47
N THR A 299 6.71 -0.64 12.23
CA THR A 299 7.51 0.57 12.43
C THR A 299 7.60 1.38 11.16
N PHE A 300 7.29 2.68 11.23
CA PHE A 300 7.35 3.60 10.10
C PHE A 300 8.43 4.66 10.27
N GLU A 301 8.95 5.13 9.15
CA GLU A 301 9.86 6.27 9.07
C GLU A 301 9.11 7.57 9.43
N ALA A 302 9.88 8.65 9.68
CA ALA A 302 9.30 9.97 9.90
C ALA A 302 8.49 10.42 8.67
N SER A 303 7.34 11.03 8.92
CA SER A 303 6.41 11.46 7.88
C SER A 303 5.74 12.79 8.24
N LYS A 304 4.81 13.25 7.42
CA LYS A 304 4.07 14.52 7.65
C LYS A 304 2.59 14.34 7.36
N LEU A 305 1.79 15.01 8.17
CA LEU A 305 0.38 15.25 7.86
C LEU A 305 0.20 16.69 7.43
N ASP A 306 -0.18 16.90 6.18
CA ASP A 306 -0.41 18.23 5.63
C ASP A 306 -1.80 18.74 5.96
N ALA A 307 -1.89 20.08 6.07
CA ALA A 307 -3.15 20.80 6.20
C ALA A 307 -4.06 20.34 7.36
N VAL A 308 -3.47 19.87 8.47
CA VAL A 308 -4.21 19.52 9.67
C VAL A 308 -4.95 20.74 10.20
N ALA A 309 -6.28 20.63 10.33
CA ALA A 309 -7.10 21.71 10.86
C ALA A 309 -6.78 21.97 12.34
N VAL A 310 -6.54 23.23 12.69
CA VAL A 310 -6.19 23.67 14.04
C VAL A 310 -7.33 24.48 14.62
N VAL A 311 -7.66 24.24 15.87
CA VAL A 311 -8.67 24.99 16.61
C VAL A 311 -8.08 25.49 17.93
N PRO A 312 -8.58 26.60 18.47
CA PRO A 312 -8.20 27.03 19.81
C PRO A 312 -8.50 25.94 20.84
N ARG A 313 -7.61 25.75 21.80
CA ARG A 313 -7.79 24.73 22.85
C ARG A 313 -8.87 25.12 23.87
N GLY A 314 -9.07 26.41 24.07
CA GLY A 314 -10.05 26.93 25.00
C GLY A 314 -10.56 28.34 24.64
N GLU A 315 -11.53 28.86 25.40
CA GLU A 315 -12.14 30.17 25.16
C GLU A 315 -11.11 31.31 25.23
N GLY A 316 -10.12 31.23 26.14
CA GLY A 316 -9.06 32.22 26.25
C GLY A 316 -8.17 32.25 25.00
N ASP A 317 -7.79 31.08 24.47
CA ASP A 317 -7.02 30.98 23.23
C ASP A 317 -7.84 31.49 22.04
N ALA A 318 -9.13 31.17 21.98
CA ALA A 318 -10.02 31.63 20.94
C ALA A 318 -10.14 33.18 20.95
N GLN A 319 -10.23 33.78 22.14
CA GLN A 319 -10.29 35.23 22.31
C GLN A 319 -9.02 35.90 21.79
N GLN A 320 -7.83 35.42 22.21
CA GLN A 320 -6.55 35.97 21.78
C GLN A 320 -6.34 35.80 20.27
N TRP A 321 -6.73 34.64 19.73
CA TRP A 321 -6.61 34.35 18.31
C TRP A 321 -7.53 35.22 17.45
N ALA A 322 -8.76 35.42 17.90
CA ALA A 322 -9.70 36.31 17.24
C ALA A 322 -9.22 37.77 17.24
N GLU A 323 -8.72 38.27 18.40
CA GLU A 323 -8.14 39.60 18.49
C GLU A 323 -6.92 39.82 17.60
N TRP A 324 -6.08 38.76 17.46
CA TRP A 324 -4.97 38.79 16.56
C TRP A 324 -5.43 38.85 15.10
N LEU A 325 -6.44 38.04 14.71
CA LEU A 325 -7.00 38.02 13.35
C LEU A 325 -7.67 39.36 13.01
N GLU A 326 -8.40 39.99 13.96
CA GLU A 326 -8.97 41.30 13.76
C GLU A 326 -7.89 42.31 13.41
N TRP A 327 -6.80 42.32 14.19
CA TRP A 327 -5.69 43.24 13.94
C TRP A 327 -4.93 42.91 12.65
N ASP A 328 -4.75 41.65 12.37
CA ASP A 328 -4.10 41.20 11.13
C ASP A 328 -4.90 41.52 9.86
N ALA A 329 -6.23 41.54 9.96
CA ALA A 329 -7.12 41.90 8.87
C ALA A 329 -7.09 43.39 8.49
N VAL A 330 -6.56 44.26 9.39
CA VAL A 330 -6.37 45.69 9.09
C VAL A 330 -5.16 45.85 8.16
N SER A 331 -5.41 45.82 6.86
CA SER A 331 -4.38 45.90 5.80
C SER A 331 -4.57 47.08 4.83
N ALA A 332 -5.70 47.80 4.94
CA ALA A 332 -6.06 48.97 4.14
C ALA A 332 -6.91 49.93 4.93
N TYR A 333 -7.07 51.15 4.44
CA TYR A 333 -7.96 52.13 5.04
C TYR A 333 -9.39 51.56 5.15
N ALA A 334 -9.90 51.51 6.36
CA ALA A 334 -11.19 50.89 6.68
C ALA A 334 -12.14 51.85 7.38
N VAL A 335 -13.43 51.69 7.10
CA VAL A 335 -14.51 52.38 7.74
C VAL A 335 -15.32 51.41 8.61
N PRO A 336 -16.14 51.88 9.60
CA PRO A 336 -16.84 50.99 10.52
C PRO A 336 -17.68 49.90 9.89
N ALA A 337 -18.30 50.12 8.74
CA ALA A 337 -19.07 49.09 8.01
C ALA A 337 -18.21 47.94 7.56
N ALA A 338 -17.05 48.24 6.91
CA ALA A 338 -16.11 47.22 6.45
C ALA A 338 -15.50 46.39 7.60
N LEU A 339 -15.29 47.04 8.76
CA LEU A 339 -14.79 46.32 9.94
C LEU A 339 -15.84 45.37 10.53
N LYS A 340 -17.13 45.73 10.50
CA LYS A 340 -18.22 44.85 10.95
C LYS A 340 -18.31 43.60 10.08
N ASP A 341 -18.18 43.77 8.75
CA ASP A 341 -18.19 42.62 7.82
C ASP A 341 -17.00 41.69 8.08
N LYS A 342 -15.81 42.29 8.28
CA LYS A 342 -14.62 41.50 8.65
C LYS A 342 -14.76 40.79 9.99
N SER A 343 -15.35 41.44 11.00
CA SER A 343 -15.62 40.81 12.29
C SER A 343 -16.56 39.62 12.14
N ALA A 344 -17.59 39.71 11.29
CA ALA A 344 -18.48 38.60 11.02
C ALA A 344 -17.74 37.40 10.32
N GLU A 345 -16.89 37.70 9.35
CA GLU A 345 -16.04 36.68 8.69
C GLU A 345 -15.12 36.00 9.72
N ILE A 346 -14.48 36.74 10.61
CA ILE A 346 -13.62 36.22 11.67
C ILE A 346 -14.42 35.36 12.65
N ALA A 347 -15.55 35.82 13.12
CA ALA A 347 -16.41 35.08 14.05
C ALA A 347 -16.83 33.71 13.48
N ALA A 348 -17.13 33.64 12.20
CA ALA A 348 -17.48 32.40 11.50
C ALA A 348 -16.35 31.36 11.49
N ARG A 349 -15.10 31.77 11.70
CA ARG A 349 -13.95 30.88 11.79
C ARG A 349 -13.81 30.12 13.10
N PHE A 350 -14.58 30.51 14.12
CA PHE A 350 -14.60 29.92 15.48
C PHE A 350 -15.92 29.18 15.76
N PRO A 351 -16.25 28.11 15.03
CA PRO A 351 -17.54 27.44 15.16
C PRO A 351 -17.76 26.78 16.54
N TYR A 352 -16.69 26.53 17.28
CA TYR A 352 -16.71 25.85 18.58
C TYR A 352 -16.51 26.77 19.79
N HIS A 353 -16.21 28.06 19.54
CA HIS A 353 -15.96 29.07 20.53
C HIS A 353 -16.71 30.34 20.15
N ARG A 354 -16.93 31.22 21.11
CA ARG A 354 -17.62 32.48 20.87
C ARG A 354 -16.76 33.66 21.33
N PRO A 355 -15.65 33.97 20.66
CA PRO A 355 -14.83 35.10 21.03
C PRO A 355 -15.58 36.39 20.86
N LYS A 356 -15.37 37.32 21.81
CA LYS A 356 -15.95 38.67 21.74
C LYS A 356 -15.04 39.52 20.88
N LEU A 357 -15.53 39.84 19.69
CA LEU A 357 -14.80 40.70 18.77
C LEU A 357 -14.96 42.17 19.17
N ARG A 358 -13.94 42.98 18.88
CA ARG A 358 -13.96 44.41 19.19
C ARG A 358 -14.95 45.12 18.29
N THR A 359 -15.62 46.10 18.85
CA THR A 359 -16.40 47.06 18.02
C THR A 359 -15.44 47.91 17.21
N PRO A 360 -15.88 48.55 16.08
CA PRO A 360 -15.04 49.50 15.34
C PRO A 360 -14.45 50.61 16.22
N ASP A 361 -15.21 51.14 17.15
CA ASP A 361 -14.73 52.17 18.09
C ASP A 361 -13.67 51.63 19.07
N ALA A 362 -13.77 50.37 19.47
CA ALA A 362 -12.77 49.74 20.32
C ALA A 362 -11.47 49.46 19.54
N LEU A 363 -11.56 49.11 18.25
CA LEU A 363 -10.42 48.97 17.37
C LEU A 363 -9.73 50.31 17.10
N LEU A 364 -10.50 51.39 16.91
CA LEU A 364 -9.97 52.75 16.78
C LEU A 364 -9.22 53.18 18.04
N LYS A 365 -9.79 52.94 19.24
CA LYS A 365 -9.12 53.22 20.51
C LYS A 365 -7.82 52.40 20.65
N PHE A 366 -7.84 51.16 20.23
CA PHE A 366 -6.64 50.32 20.23
C PHE A 366 -5.56 50.88 19.29
N ALA A 367 -5.94 51.32 18.08
CA ALA A 367 -5.02 51.94 17.12
C ALA A 367 -4.44 53.25 17.69
N ALA A 368 -5.24 54.08 18.36
CA ALA A 368 -4.80 55.32 19.01
C ALA A 368 -3.80 55.08 20.17
N ALA A 369 -3.95 53.95 20.87
CA ALA A 369 -3.02 53.52 21.91
C ALA A 369 -1.68 52.94 21.35
N HIS A 370 -1.67 52.55 20.05
CA HIS A 370 -0.49 51.97 19.38
C HIS A 370 -0.15 52.78 18.11
N PRO A 371 0.13 54.08 18.18
CA PRO A 371 0.30 54.92 17.00
C PRO A 371 1.54 54.60 16.16
N THR A 372 2.50 53.90 16.75
CA THR A 372 3.76 53.47 16.07
C THR A 372 3.56 52.20 15.21
N ASP A 373 2.48 51.45 15.41
CA ASP A 373 2.14 50.33 14.55
C ASP A 373 1.71 50.85 13.17
N SER A 374 2.32 50.31 12.14
CA SER A 374 2.03 50.71 10.76
C SER A 374 0.58 50.52 10.34
N LYS A 375 -0.14 49.60 10.97
CA LYS A 375 -1.57 49.32 10.72
C LYS A 375 -2.50 50.37 11.32
N SER A 376 -2.07 51.04 12.40
CA SER A 376 -2.90 52.06 13.08
C SER A 376 -3.34 53.20 12.16
N ARG A 377 -2.50 53.61 11.20
CA ARG A 377 -2.82 54.60 10.18
C ARG A 377 -4.07 54.28 9.34
N TYR A 378 -4.35 52.99 9.12
CA TYR A 378 -5.48 52.55 8.30
C TYR A 378 -6.84 52.80 9.00
N LEU A 379 -6.83 52.96 10.31
CA LEU A 379 -8.01 53.30 11.12
C LEU A 379 -8.04 54.78 11.52
N LEU A 380 -6.88 55.31 11.91
CA LEU A 380 -6.79 56.71 12.36
C LEU A 380 -7.05 57.72 11.25
N ALA A 381 -6.47 57.54 10.07
CA ALA A 381 -6.65 58.47 8.97
C ALA A 381 -8.10 58.59 8.48
N PRO A 382 -8.89 57.54 8.28
CA PRO A 382 -10.33 57.69 8.02
C PRO A 382 -11.10 58.41 9.13
N ALA A 383 -10.76 58.16 10.41
CA ALA A 383 -11.39 58.83 11.52
C ALA A 383 -11.07 60.34 11.54
N ASP A 384 -9.80 60.73 11.28
CA ASP A 384 -9.37 62.12 11.20
C ASP A 384 -10.03 62.87 10.01
N LEU A 385 -10.44 62.17 8.98
CA LEU A 385 -11.16 62.69 7.82
C LEU A 385 -12.70 62.70 8.03
N GLY A 386 -13.20 62.30 9.20
CA GLY A 386 -14.62 62.25 9.50
C GLY A 386 -15.39 61.11 8.81
N LEU A 387 -14.73 60.08 8.39
CA LEU A 387 -15.29 58.87 7.74
C LEU A 387 -15.65 57.77 8.76
N TRP A 388 -15.54 58.02 10.03
CA TRP A 388 -15.76 57.06 11.11
C TRP A 388 -17.19 56.99 11.61
#